data_7e79be15decb5d47f47d9d52ca8dbbb3
#
_entry.id   7e79be15decb5d47f47d9d52ca8dbbb3
#
_cell.length_a   1.000
_cell.length_b   1.000
_cell.length_c   1.000
_cell.angle_alpha   90.00
_cell.angle_beta   90.00
_cell.angle_gamma   90.00
#
_symmetry.space_group_name_H-M   'P 1'
#
loop_
_entity.id
_entity.type
_entity.pdbx_description
1 polymer ?
#
loop_
_entity_poly.entity_id
_entity_poly.type
_entity_poly.pdbx_seq_one_letter_code
_entity_poly.pdbx_strand_id
1 'polypeptide(L)'
;MTWPTANFGDRLNEIIWPHFAPEVCASSAPGRIVGIGSLLNHRLPKDGLKYVLGSGFGHGDEPAVDGNWRVLWVRGPETAKLLKRLTGQDHRFITDGAIMLGEMYPREEKKFDVSLIPHCSACTPGAWEALTEIANSLGINLISPEQAPADVVRQISQSRKVITEALHGAIVADTFGVPWKPLARSGILHFKWVDWTSSMSLPYNPSELAYRTTWFEHDPSVPAPKRFAWRVAGMISKPLLRRQLGRLASGSAWHLSDRALVARKIAEIKEELNRFKQEIAA
;
A
#
# COMPACT_ATOMS: atom_id res chain seq x y z
N MET A 1 -13.96 6.90 -0.78
CA MET A 1 -13.85 6.83 -2.26
C MET A 1 -12.87 5.74 -2.60
N THR A 2 -13.26 4.76 -3.39
CA THR A 2 -12.38 3.70 -3.89
C THR A 2 -12.30 3.81 -5.40
N TRP A 3 -11.13 3.59 -5.97
CA TRP A 3 -11.01 3.39 -7.41
C TRP A 3 -11.38 1.93 -7.70
N PRO A 4 -12.02 1.63 -8.85
CA PRO A 4 -12.32 0.26 -9.23
C PRO A 4 -11.00 -0.45 -9.59
N THR A 5 -10.26 -0.87 -8.58
CA THR A 5 -9.02 -1.64 -8.72
C THR A 5 -9.16 -2.93 -7.95
N ALA A 6 -8.56 -4.00 -8.48
CA ALA A 6 -8.45 -5.26 -7.75
C ALA A 6 -7.42 -5.21 -6.60
N ASN A 7 -6.84 -4.03 -6.30
CA ASN A 7 -5.81 -3.85 -5.29
C ASN A 7 -6.41 -3.82 -3.88
N PHE A 8 -6.04 -4.80 -3.04
CA PHE A 8 -6.55 -4.88 -1.65
C PHE A 8 -6.31 -3.59 -0.86
N GLY A 9 -5.19 -2.91 -1.07
CA GLY A 9 -4.84 -1.70 -0.34
C GLY A 9 -5.85 -0.56 -0.51
N ASP A 10 -6.31 -0.33 -1.74
CA ASP A 10 -7.33 0.67 -2.02
C ASP A 10 -8.70 0.25 -1.45
N ARG A 11 -8.98 -1.07 -1.43
CA ARG A 11 -10.20 -1.65 -0.87
C ARG A 11 -10.24 -1.67 0.66
N LEU A 12 -9.13 -1.40 1.36
CA LEU A 12 -9.13 -1.21 2.82
C LEU A 12 -10.06 -0.07 3.26
N ASN A 13 -10.31 0.91 2.39
CA ASN A 13 -11.30 1.97 2.63
C ASN A 13 -12.72 1.42 2.85
N GLU A 14 -13.06 0.29 2.23
CA GLU A 14 -14.39 -0.34 2.30
C GLU A 14 -14.67 -1.00 3.67
N ILE A 15 -13.62 -1.27 4.45
CA ILE A 15 -13.74 -1.94 5.75
C ILE A 15 -13.37 -1.04 6.92
N ILE A 16 -12.35 -0.20 6.77
CA ILE A 16 -11.85 0.62 7.88
C ILE A 16 -12.80 1.77 8.20
N TRP A 17 -13.19 2.56 7.21
CA TRP A 17 -13.99 3.76 7.47
C TRP A 17 -15.42 3.45 7.90
N PRO A 18 -16.14 2.46 7.35
CA PRO A 18 -17.43 2.04 7.91
C PRO A 18 -17.36 1.56 9.36
N HIS A 19 -16.21 1.02 9.79
CA HIS A 19 -16.01 0.61 11.17
C HIS A 19 -15.72 1.80 12.11
N PHE A 20 -14.82 2.71 11.71
CA PHE A 20 -14.35 3.81 12.59
C PHE A 20 -15.12 5.12 12.44
N ALA A 21 -15.75 5.37 11.30
CA ALA A 21 -16.49 6.61 11.01
C ALA A 21 -17.76 6.32 10.17
N PRO A 22 -18.68 5.47 10.67
CA PRO A 22 -19.90 5.07 9.94
C PRO A 22 -20.76 6.27 9.57
N GLU A 23 -20.77 7.32 10.39
CA GLU A 23 -21.56 8.53 10.19
C GLU A 23 -21.19 9.26 8.88
N VAL A 24 -19.92 9.21 8.51
CA VAL A 24 -19.41 9.85 7.28
C VAL A 24 -19.50 8.94 6.06
N CYS A 25 -19.70 7.64 6.29
CA CYS A 25 -19.88 6.65 5.23
C CYS A 25 -21.34 6.48 4.81
N ALA A 26 -22.29 7.03 5.58
CA ALA A 26 -23.70 6.99 5.25
C ALA A 26 -24.00 7.72 3.94
N SER A 27 -25.00 7.26 3.20
CA SER A 27 -25.41 7.88 1.92
C SER A 27 -25.92 9.32 2.08
N SER A 28 -26.37 9.69 3.29
CA SER A 28 -26.80 11.05 3.67
C SER A 28 -25.66 11.94 4.15
N ALA A 29 -24.42 11.45 4.21
CA ALA A 29 -23.30 12.25 4.71
C ALA A 29 -23.03 13.46 3.80
N PRO A 30 -22.71 14.63 4.41
CA PRO A 30 -22.52 15.88 3.64
C PRO A 30 -21.25 15.87 2.76
N GLY A 31 -20.38 14.90 2.92
CA GLY A 31 -19.12 14.81 2.20
C GLY A 31 -18.65 13.36 2.00
N ARG A 32 -17.48 13.24 1.39
CA ARG A 32 -16.87 11.92 1.11
C ARG A 32 -15.51 11.79 1.77
N ILE A 33 -15.20 10.60 2.26
CA ILE A 33 -13.89 10.28 2.82
C ILE A 33 -12.87 10.08 1.68
N VAL A 34 -11.74 10.75 1.79
CA VAL A 34 -10.51 10.54 1.00
C VAL A 34 -9.49 9.94 1.96
N GLY A 35 -9.53 8.63 2.09
CA GLY A 35 -8.82 7.90 3.15
C GLY A 35 -7.54 7.23 2.67
N ILE A 36 -7.49 5.91 2.84
CA ILE A 36 -6.31 5.09 2.58
C ILE A 36 -5.90 5.12 1.12
N GLY A 37 -4.59 5.21 0.87
CA GLY A 37 -4.01 5.15 -0.46
C GLY A 37 -3.45 6.47 -0.97
N SER A 38 -3.11 6.49 -2.26
CA SER A 38 -2.56 7.68 -2.93
C SER A 38 -3.66 8.38 -3.73
N LEU A 39 -4.69 8.84 -3.03
CA LEU A 39 -5.90 9.40 -3.63
C LEU A 39 -5.80 10.92 -3.90
N LEU A 40 -4.83 11.62 -3.29
CA LEU A 40 -4.67 13.07 -3.44
C LEU A 40 -4.03 13.41 -4.78
N ASN A 41 -4.80 13.34 -5.86
CA ASN A 41 -4.35 13.66 -7.22
C ASN A 41 -5.48 14.32 -8.04
N HIS A 42 -5.19 14.69 -9.29
CA HIS A 42 -6.10 15.37 -10.22
C HIS A 42 -7.43 14.62 -10.50
N ARG A 43 -7.52 13.32 -10.17
CA ARG A 43 -8.73 12.50 -10.38
C ARG A 43 -9.77 12.69 -9.28
N LEU A 44 -9.45 13.38 -8.20
CA LEU A 44 -10.46 13.69 -7.18
C LEU A 44 -11.55 14.58 -7.77
N PRO A 45 -12.83 14.22 -7.58
CA PRO A 45 -13.94 15.07 -8.02
C PRO A 45 -13.81 16.48 -7.47
N LYS A 46 -14.04 17.47 -8.30
CA LYS A 46 -13.99 18.89 -7.88
C LYS A 46 -15.16 19.27 -6.98
N ASP A 47 -16.31 18.62 -7.18
CA ASP A 47 -17.53 18.86 -6.42
C ASP A 47 -17.54 18.18 -5.04
N GLY A 48 -18.31 18.73 -4.14
CA GLY A 48 -18.61 18.17 -2.82
C GLY A 48 -17.48 18.25 -1.81
N LEU A 49 -17.87 18.18 -0.55
CA LEU A 49 -16.96 18.22 0.61
C LEU A 49 -16.09 16.95 0.68
N LYS A 50 -14.82 17.12 0.97
CA LYS A 50 -13.82 16.06 1.05
C LYS A 50 -13.17 16.05 2.43
N TYR A 51 -13.31 14.95 3.14
CA TYR A 51 -12.63 14.71 4.41
C TYR A 51 -11.38 13.87 4.17
N VAL A 52 -10.20 14.47 4.31
CA VAL A 52 -8.93 13.77 4.09
C VAL A 52 -8.48 13.11 5.40
N LEU A 53 -8.44 11.78 5.41
CA LEU A 53 -8.16 10.93 6.58
C LEU A 53 -6.98 9.98 6.28
N GLY A 54 -5.76 10.50 6.29
CA GLY A 54 -4.55 9.69 6.12
C GLY A 54 -4.17 9.34 4.69
N SER A 55 -4.86 9.89 3.69
CA SER A 55 -4.47 9.74 2.30
C SER A 55 -3.19 10.50 1.98
N GLY A 56 -2.50 10.08 0.91
CA GLY A 56 -1.32 10.77 0.42
C GLY A 56 -1.35 11.00 -1.09
N PHE A 57 -0.35 11.73 -1.57
CA PHE A 57 -0.02 11.83 -2.99
C PHE A 57 0.84 10.62 -3.40
N GLY A 58 0.88 10.28 -4.68
CA GLY A 58 1.72 9.18 -5.12
C GLY A 58 1.81 9.00 -6.63
N HIS A 59 0.83 9.41 -7.40
CA HIS A 59 0.85 9.28 -8.86
C HIS A 59 -0.15 10.23 -9.53
N GLY A 60 0.09 10.51 -10.79
CA GLY A 60 -0.69 11.46 -11.58
C GLY A 60 -0.31 12.91 -11.28
N ASP A 61 -1.12 13.85 -11.77
CA ASP A 61 -0.92 15.26 -11.54
C ASP A 61 -1.40 15.66 -10.14
N GLU A 62 -0.93 16.80 -9.66
CA GLU A 62 -1.28 17.34 -8.36
C GLU A 62 -2.78 17.62 -8.26
N PRO A 63 -3.37 17.50 -7.06
CA PRO A 63 -4.77 17.79 -6.86
C PRO A 63 -5.05 19.29 -6.96
N ALA A 64 -6.24 19.63 -7.46
CA ALA A 64 -6.78 20.98 -7.31
C ALA A 64 -7.44 21.09 -5.94
N VAL A 65 -6.73 21.71 -4.98
CA VAL A 65 -7.24 21.91 -3.62
C VAL A 65 -8.08 23.19 -3.59
N ASP A 66 -9.29 23.08 -3.07
CA ASP A 66 -10.25 24.19 -2.94
C ASP A 66 -10.87 24.25 -1.53
N GLY A 67 -11.80 25.18 -1.31
CA GLY A 67 -12.49 25.36 -0.02
C GLY A 67 -13.37 24.19 0.42
N ASN A 68 -13.58 23.18 -0.44
CA ASN A 68 -14.32 21.94 -0.11
C ASN A 68 -13.44 20.85 0.52
N TRP A 69 -12.16 21.15 0.79
CA TRP A 69 -11.27 20.20 1.43
C TRP A 69 -11.18 20.46 2.93
N ARG A 70 -11.46 19.44 3.71
CA ARG A 70 -11.20 19.39 5.13
C ARG A 70 -10.13 18.33 5.41
N VAL A 71 -8.90 18.79 5.58
CA VAL A 71 -7.75 17.91 5.81
C VAL A 71 -7.57 17.70 7.30
N LEU A 72 -7.97 16.53 7.81
CA LEU A 72 -7.75 16.16 9.20
C LEU A 72 -6.28 15.76 9.41
N TRP A 73 -5.79 14.84 8.62
CA TRP A 73 -4.37 14.52 8.50
C TRP A 73 -4.08 13.86 7.17
N VAL A 74 -2.80 13.89 6.75
CA VAL A 74 -2.29 13.19 5.58
C VAL A 74 -1.32 12.08 5.98
N ARG A 75 -1.00 11.20 5.04
CA ARG A 75 -0.18 10.02 5.25
C ARG A 75 1.21 10.34 5.79
N GLY A 76 1.88 11.32 5.23
CA GLY A 76 3.25 11.60 5.62
C GLY A 76 3.70 13.02 5.35
N PRO A 77 4.95 13.35 5.76
CA PRO A 77 5.48 14.71 5.70
C PRO A 77 5.63 15.22 4.26
N GLU A 78 5.89 14.36 3.28
CA GLU A 78 6.06 14.79 1.89
C GLU A 78 4.72 15.22 1.27
N THR A 79 3.64 14.51 1.59
CA THR A 79 2.29 14.93 1.22
C THR A 79 1.89 16.23 1.92
N ALA A 80 2.23 16.40 3.20
CA ALA A 80 1.97 17.64 3.94
C ALA A 80 2.71 18.84 3.31
N LYS A 81 3.99 18.69 2.94
CA LYS A 81 4.77 19.69 2.22
C LYS A 81 4.15 20.04 0.86
N LEU A 82 3.68 19.03 0.12
CA LEU A 82 2.99 19.24 -1.15
C LEU A 82 1.74 20.12 -0.96
N LEU A 83 0.87 19.75 0.00
CA LEU A 83 -0.34 20.50 0.27
C LEU A 83 -0.02 21.93 0.76
N LYS A 84 0.99 22.12 1.60
CA LYS A 84 1.44 23.48 2.02
C LYS A 84 1.84 24.33 0.81
N ARG A 85 2.54 23.75 -0.16
CA ARG A 85 2.92 24.47 -1.39
C ARG A 85 1.70 24.87 -2.22
N LEU A 86 0.67 24.02 -2.27
CA LEU A 86 -0.54 24.25 -3.06
C LEU A 86 -1.52 25.24 -2.39
N THR A 87 -1.58 25.24 -1.06
CA THR A 87 -2.60 26.01 -0.30
C THR A 87 -2.05 27.18 0.49
N GLY A 88 -0.73 27.26 0.70
CA GLY A 88 -0.10 28.20 1.62
C GLY A 88 -0.30 27.86 3.10
N GLN A 89 -1.02 26.79 3.45
CA GLN A 89 -1.36 26.41 4.82
C GLN A 89 -0.58 25.18 5.28
N ASP A 90 -0.25 25.10 6.56
CA ASP A 90 0.33 23.92 7.16
C ASP A 90 -0.74 22.83 7.34
N HIS A 91 -0.37 21.60 6.96
CA HIS A 91 -1.24 20.44 7.13
C HIS A 91 -0.56 19.40 8.03
N ARG A 92 -1.34 18.86 8.97
CA ARG A 92 -0.86 17.80 9.87
C ARG A 92 -0.69 16.50 9.12
N PHE A 93 0.38 15.76 9.39
CA PHE A 93 0.49 14.35 9.04
C PHE A 93 0.51 13.49 10.30
N ILE A 94 -0.07 12.30 10.22
CA ILE A 94 0.05 11.26 11.28
C ILE A 94 0.72 10.04 10.67
N THR A 95 0.00 9.27 9.89
CA THR A 95 0.44 8.16 9.06
C THR A 95 -0.72 7.69 8.18
N ASP A 96 -0.54 6.61 7.40
CA ASP A 96 -1.59 5.99 6.59
C ASP A 96 -2.68 5.37 7.49
N GLY A 97 -3.95 5.59 7.13
CA GLY A 97 -5.10 5.10 7.90
C GLY A 97 -5.18 3.57 8.01
N ALA A 98 -4.48 2.82 7.16
CA ALA A 98 -4.45 1.36 7.23
C ALA A 98 -3.81 0.81 8.52
N ILE A 99 -3.08 1.63 9.29
CA ILE A 99 -2.57 1.25 10.61
C ILE A 99 -3.72 0.86 11.58
N MET A 100 -4.94 1.38 11.35
CA MET A 100 -6.11 1.09 12.16
C MET A 100 -6.58 -0.38 12.07
N LEU A 101 -6.08 -1.15 11.11
CA LEU A 101 -6.32 -2.61 11.06
C LEU A 101 -5.87 -3.32 12.34
N GLY A 102 -4.87 -2.80 13.04
CA GLY A 102 -4.41 -3.33 14.32
C GLY A 102 -5.45 -3.28 15.45
N GLU A 103 -6.45 -2.41 15.32
CA GLU A 103 -7.60 -2.33 16.24
C GLU A 103 -8.78 -3.21 15.81
N MET A 104 -8.80 -3.69 14.57
CA MET A 104 -9.90 -4.48 14.00
C MET A 104 -9.62 -5.98 13.98
N TYR A 105 -8.38 -6.36 13.80
CA TYR A 105 -8.00 -7.76 13.62
C TYR A 105 -7.00 -8.21 14.68
N PRO A 106 -7.15 -9.45 15.21
CA PRO A 106 -6.16 -10.02 16.11
C PRO A 106 -4.88 -10.37 15.37
N ARG A 107 -3.80 -10.54 16.12
CA ARG A 107 -2.58 -11.16 15.59
C ARG A 107 -2.79 -12.66 15.45
N GLU A 108 -2.46 -13.18 14.27
CA GLU A 108 -2.62 -14.58 13.94
C GLU A 108 -1.40 -15.42 14.33
N GLU A 109 -1.60 -16.73 14.53
CA GLU A 109 -0.52 -17.68 14.65
C GLU A 109 0.32 -17.75 13.36
N LYS A 110 1.64 -17.86 13.51
CA LYS A 110 2.57 -17.84 12.38
C LYS A 110 2.57 -19.16 11.62
N LYS A 111 2.19 -19.12 10.34
CA LYS A 111 2.11 -20.26 9.43
C LYS A 111 3.17 -20.24 8.34
N PHE A 112 3.63 -19.04 7.94
CA PHE A 112 4.56 -18.85 6.83
C PHE A 112 5.85 -18.20 7.33
N ASP A 113 7.00 -18.74 6.95
CA ASP A 113 8.29 -18.15 7.31
C ASP A 113 8.51 -16.83 6.56
N VAL A 114 8.26 -16.82 5.26
CA VAL A 114 8.32 -15.63 4.41
C VAL A 114 7.13 -15.61 3.47
N SER A 115 6.51 -14.44 3.33
CA SER A 115 5.51 -14.18 2.28
C SER A 115 6.00 -13.12 1.31
N LEU A 116 5.59 -13.25 0.04
CA LEU A 116 5.84 -12.30 -1.03
C LEU A 116 4.52 -11.67 -1.49
N ILE A 117 4.47 -10.35 -1.53
CA ILE A 117 3.33 -9.60 -2.08
C ILE A 117 3.84 -8.77 -3.27
N PRO A 118 3.60 -9.19 -4.51
CA PRO A 118 3.96 -8.41 -5.68
C PRO A 118 3.03 -7.20 -5.86
N HIS A 119 3.38 -6.30 -6.75
CA HIS A 119 2.48 -5.23 -7.18
C HIS A 119 1.32 -5.82 -8.01
N CYS A 120 0.11 -5.24 -7.94
CA CYS A 120 -1.07 -5.72 -8.68
C CYS A 120 -0.82 -5.87 -10.20
N SER A 121 0.04 -5.06 -10.80
CA SER A 121 0.42 -5.21 -12.20
C SER A 121 1.25 -6.49 -12.49
N ALA A 122 1.61 -7.29 -11.50
CA ALA A 122 2.23 -8.59 -11.66
C ALA A 122 1.21 -9.75 -11.58
N CYS A 123 -0.08 -9.46 -11.44
CA CYS A 123 -1.16 -10.46 -11.42
C CYS A 123 -1.64 -10.83 -12.83
N THR A 124 -0.85 -10.56 -13.86
CA THR A 124 -1.09 -11.06 -15.21
C THR A 124 -0.75 -12.55 -15.29
N PRO A 125 -1.45 -13.34 -16.14
CA PRO A 125 -1.33 -14.81 -16.11
C PRO A 125 0.11 -15.33 -16.18
N GLY A 126 0.90 -14.85 -17.13
CA GLY A 126 2.29 -15.34 -17.32
C GLY A 126 3.22 -14.90 -16.18
N ALA A 127 3.10 -13.65 -15.71
CA ALA A 127 3.93 -13.17 -14.59
C ALA A 127 3.54 -13.87 -13.28
N TRP A 128 2.24 -14.09 -13.05
CA TRP A 128 1.75 -14.78 -11.87
C TRP A 128 2.22 -16.25 -11.82
N GLU A 129 2.15 -16.96 -12.94
CA GLU A 129 2.68 -18.34 -13.07
C GLU A 129 4.18 -18.37 -12.75
N ALA A 130 4.98 -17.49 -13.34
CA ALA A 130 6.42 -17.44 -13.09
C ALA A 130 6.74 -17.14 -11.62
N LEU A 131 6.02 -16.19 -10.99
CA LEU A 131 6.19 -15.87 -9.57
C LEU A 131 5.77 -17.05 -8.68
N THR A 132 4.70 -17.75 -9.03
CA THR A 132 4.21 -18.94 -8.30
C THR A 132 5.24 -20.05 -8.29
N GLU A 133 5.82 -20.37 -9.46
CA GLU A 133 6.87 -21.38 -9.56
C GLU A 133 8.11 -21.01 -8.72
N ILE A 134 8.54 -19.74 -8.80
CA ILE A 134 9.69 -19.26 -8.03
C ILE A 134 9.39 -19.33 -6.53
N ALA A 135 8.25 -18.82 -6.10
CA ALA A 135 7.85 -18.80 -4.69
C ALA A 135 7.77 -20.22 -4.12
N ASN A 136 7.12 -21.15 -4.83
CA ASN A 136 7.03 -22.56 -4.44
C ASN A 136 8.42 -23.19 -4.32
N SER A 137 9.34 -22.92 -5.27
CA SER A 137 10.70 -23.47 -5.23
C SER A 137 11.55 -22.96 -4.06
N LEU A 138 11.13 -21.86 -3.43
CA LEU A 138 11.80 -21.22 -2.29
C LEU A 138 11.05 -21.43 -0.97
N GLY A 139 9.90 -22.10 -0.96
CA GLY A 139 9.05 -22.21 0.21
C GLY A 139 8.45 -20.87 0.68
N ILE A 140 8.30 -19.91 -0.24
CA ILE A 140 7.72 -18.59 0.02
C ILE A 140 6.22 -18.62 -0.24
N ASN A 141 5.41 -18.14 0.68
CA ASN A 141 3.98 -17.96 0.47
C ASN A 141 3.74 -16.75 -0.45
N LEU A 142 3.09 -16.96 -1.59
CA LEU A 142 2.76 -15.89 -2.54
C LEU A 142 1.35 -15.36 -2.27
N ILE A 143 1.24 -14.10 -1.85
CA ILE A 143 -0.03 -13.45 -1.54
C ILE A 143 -0.44 -12.58 -2.72
N SER A 144 -1.59 -12.88 -3.33
CA SER A 144 -2.13 -12.03 -4.39
C SER A 144 -2.72 -10.74 -3.80
N PRO A 145 -2.32 -9.56 -4.31
CA PRO A 145 -2.92 -8.30 -3.93
C PRO A 145 -4.36 -8.09 -4.45
N GLU A 146 -4.89 -9.02 -5.25
CA GLU A 146 -6.24 -9.00 -5.79
C GLU A 146 -7.26 -9.77 -4.92
N GLN A 147 -6.78 -10.49 -3.91
CA GLN A 147 -7.64 -11.20 -2.96
C GLN A 147 -8.50 -10.23 -2.13
N ALA A 148 -9.48 -10.76 -1.43
CA ALA A 148 -10.26 -9.98 -0.47
C ALA A 148 -9.33 -9.36 0.59
N PRO A 149 -9.53 -8.08 0.97
CA PRO A 149 -8.67 -7.40 1.94
C PRO A 149 -8.45 -8.18 3.23
N ALA A 150 -9.51 -8.77 3.80
CA ALA A 150 -9.43 -9.56 5.02
C ALA A 150 -8.52 -10.79 4.89
N ASP A 151 -8.51 -11.45 3.72
CA ASP A 151 -7.67 -12.62 3.47
C ASP A 151 -6.19 -12.22 3.33
N VAL A 152 -5.90 -11.08 2.68
CA VAL A 152 -4.54 -10.55 2.57
C VAL A 152 -4.02 -10.15 3.95
N VAL A 153 -4.81 -9.42 4.74
CA VAL A 153 -4.47 -9.01 6.12
C VAL A 153 -4.17 -10.24 6.97
N ARG A 154 -5.03 -11.27 6.92
CA ARG A 154 -4.83 -12.53 7.65
C ARG A 154 -3.53 -13.22 7.26
N GLN A 155 -3.25 -13.40 5.97
CA GLN A 155 -2.02 -14.06 5.50
C GLN A 155 -0.77 -13.26 5.88
N ILE A 156 -0.81 -11.93 5.81
CA ILE A 156 0.28 -11.07 6.30
C ILE A 156 0.50 -11.30 7.80
N SER A 157 -0.57 -11.27 8.61
CA SER A 157 -0.49 -11.51 10.05
C SER A 157 0.03 -12.92 10.38
N GLN A 158 -0.25 -13.93 9.55
CA GLN A 158 0.25 -15.30 9.67
C GLN A 158 1.70 -15.48 9.21
N SER A 159 2.33 -14.44 8.65
CA SER A 159 3.71 -14.49 8.16
C SER A 159 4.70 -14.08 9.26
N ARG A 160 5.88 -14.73 9.31
CA ARG A 160 7.00 -14.27 10.16
C ARG A 160 7.71 -13.07 9.55
N LYS A 161 7.72 -12.95 8.21
CA LYS A 161 8.38 -11.90 7.45
C LYS A 161 7.65 -11.67 6.13
N VAL A 162 7.67 -10.43 5.63
CA VAL A 162 7.02 -10.08 4.36
C VAL A 162 7.98 -9.34 3.44
N ILE A 163 8.08 -9.78 2.20
CA ILE A 163 8.77 -9.08 1.12
C ILE A 163 7.67 -8.50 0.21
N THR A 164 7.71 -7.21 -0.13
CA THR A 164 6.57 -6.60 -0.82
C THR A 164 6.93 -5.48 -1.79
N GLU A 165 6.29 -5.50 -2.97
CA GLU A 165 6.24 -4.37 -3.92
C GLU A 165 5.04 -3.44 -3.63
N ALA A 166 4.07 -3.90 -2.85
CA ALA A 166 2.87 -3.13 -2.51
C ALA A 166 3.09 -2.36 -1.21
N LEU A 167 2.90 -1.02 -1.24
CA LEU A 167 3.03 -0.19 -0.04
C LEU A 167 2.13 -0.68 1.10
N HIS A 168 0.86 -0.99 0.81
CA HIS A 168 -0.06 -1.50 1.83
C HIS A 168 0.34 -2.87 2.37
N GLY A 169 1.09 -3.68 1.60
CA GLY A 169 1.71 -4.90 2.13
C GLY A 169 2.70 -4.60 3.26
N ALA A 170 3.50 -3.54 3.12
CA ALA A 170 4.42 -3.08 4.15
C ALA A 170 3.69 -2.45 5.34
N ILE A 171 2.70 -1.57 5.10
CA ILE A 171 1.91 -0.92 6.15
C ILE A 171 1.21 -1.95 7.03
N VAL A 172 0.54 -2.93 6.43
CA VAL A 172 -0.16 -3.99 7.16
C VAL A 172 0.84 -4.87 7.92
N ALA A 173 1.94 -5.28 7.29
CA ALA A 173 2.98 -6.07 7.97
C ALA A 173 3.52 -5.31 9.20
N ASP A 174 3.86 -4.04 9.04
CA ASP A 174 4.35 -3.19 10.14
C ASP A 174 3.33 -3.05 11.26
N THR A 175 2.06 -2.85 10.93
CA THR A 175 0.95 -2.76 11.88
C THR A 175 0.86 -4.00 12.78
N PHE A 176 0.96 -5.19 12.18
CA PHE A 176 0.90 -6.46 12.91
C PHE A 176 2.24 -6.88 13.54
N GLY A 177 3.28 -6.05 13.46
CA GLY A 177 4.59 -6.38 14.01
C GLY A 177 5.33 -7.46 13.20
N VAL A 178 5.03 -7.58 11.92
CA VAL A 178 5.70 -8.49 10.99
C VAL A 178 6.83 -7.73 10.29
N PRO A 179 8.10 -8.13 10.45
CA PRO A 179 9.22 -7.53 9.75
C PRO A 179 9.04 -7.60 8.23
N TRP A 180 9.39 -6.53 7.52
CA TRP A 180 9.16 -6.43 6.09
C TRP A 180 10.35 -5.87 5.32
N LYS A 181 10.40 -6.16 4.01
CA LYS A 181 11.37 -5.59 3.06
C LYS A 181 10.65 -5.00 1.85
N PRO A 182 10.96 -3.75 1.47
CA PRO A 182 10.43 -3.16 0.26
C PRO A 182 11.15 -3.71 -0.97
N LEU A 183 10.39 -4.03 -1.99
CA LEU A 183 10.89 -4.31 -3.32
C LEU A 183 10.57 -3.15 -4.25
N ALA A 184 11.50 -2.84 -5.13
CA ALA A 184 11.30 -1.95 -6.24
C ALA A 184 11.57 -2.66 -7.56
N ARG A 185 10.85 -2.28 -8.59
CA ARG A 185 11.16 -2.59 -9.97
C ARG A 185 10.95 -1.34 -10.81
N SER A 186 11.40 -1.34 -12.05
CA SER A 186 11.22 -0.21 -12.97
C SER A 186 9.75 0.25 -12.99
N GLY A 187 9.52 1.55 -12.74
CA GLY A 187 8.18 2.16 -12.72
C GLY A 187 7.47 2.21 -11.35
N ILE A 188 8.11 1.75 -10.27
CA ILE A 188 7.57 1.96 -8.92
C ILE A 188 7.74 3.42 -8.50
N LEU A 189 6.67 3.96 -7.94
CA LEU A 189 6.64 5.34 -7.45
C LEU A 189 7.21 5.42 -6.03
N HIS A 190 8.43 5.93 -5.92
CA HIS A 190 9.15 6.05 -4.65
C HIS A 190 8.50 7.05 -3.69
N PHE A 191 7.87 8.12 -4.20
CA PHE A 191 7.28 9.17 -3.38
C PHE A 191 6.37 8.63 -2.28
N LYS A 192 5.41 7.76 -2.61
CA LYS A 192 4.47 7.19 -1.64
C LYS A 192 5.15 6.38 -0.54
N TRP A 193 6.25 5.71 -0.87
CA TRP A 193 7.03 4.95 0.09
C TRP A 193 7.80 5.86 1.05
N VAL A 194 8.53 6.84 0.50
CA VAL A 194 9.25 7.84 1.31
C VAL A 194 8.30 8.59 2.22
N ASP A 195 7.15 9.00 1.70
CA ASP A 195 6.13 9.71 2.47
C ASP A 195 5.65 8.90 3.69
N TRP A 196 5.29 7.62 3.49
CA TRP A 196 4.86 6.77 4.59
C TRP A 196 5.99 6.39 5.54
N THR A 197 7.14 5.92 5.02
CA THR A 197 8.25 5.50 5.89
C THR A 197 8.78 6.65 6.76
N SER A 198 8.80 7.88 6.21
CA SER A 198 9.16 9.08 7.00
C SER A 198 8.16 9.33 8.13
N SER A 199 6.86 9.08 7.95
CA SER A 199 5.85 9.20 9.02
C SER A 199 6.06 8.21 10.15
N MET A 200 6.73 7.08 9.86
CA MET A 200 7.04 5.99 10.79
C MET A 200 8.50 5.99 11.26
N SER A 201 9.25 7.05 10.93
CA SER A 201 10.69 7.18 11.27
C SER A 201 11.54 6.00 10.75
N LEU A 202 11.18 5.46 9.59
CA LEU A 202 11.88 4.36 8.94
C LEU A 202 12.65 4.85 7.71
N PRO A 203 13.82 4.27 7.39
CA PRO A 203 14.47 4.50 6.11
C PRO A 203 13.71 3.76 4.99
N TYR A 204 13.80 4.29 3.77
CA TYR A 204 13.30 3.60 2.58
C TYR A 204 14.48 3.14 1.73
N ASN A 205 14.84 1.87 1.86
CA ASN A 205 15.93 1.22 1.13
C ASN A 205 15.38 0.00 0.36
N PRO A 206 14.76 0.19 -0.82
CA PRO A 206 14.19 -0.92 -1.57
C PRO A 206 15.28 -1.77 -2.21
N SER A 207 15.02 -3.08 -2.28
CA SER A 207 15.80 -3.99 -3.10
C SER A 207 15.24 -3.99 -4.53
N GLU A 208 16.07 -3.69 -5.51
CA GLU A 208 15.64 -3.69 -6.91
C GLU A 208 15.61 -5.10 -7.48
N LEU A 209 14.51 -5.43 -8.14
CA LEU A 209 14.37 -6.68 -8.88
C LEU A 209 14.51 -6.45 -10.37
N ALA A 210 15.40 -7.22 -10.99
CA ALA A 210 15.66 -7.14 -12.41
C ALA A 210 14.67 -7.99 -13.23
N TYR A 211 13.38 -7.64 -13.21
CA TYR A 211 12.40 -8.28 -14.08
C TYR A 211 11.34 -7.29 -14.56
N ARG A 212 10.66 -7.64 -15.64
CA ARG A 212 9.44 -6.98 -16.12
C ARG A 212 8.36 -8.01 -16.30
N THR A 213 7.14 -7.70 -15.89
CA THR A 213 5.99 -8.60 -16.05
C THR A 213 5.76 -8.99 -17.49
N THR A 214 5.93 -8.06 -18.42
CA THR A 214 5.81 -8.28 -19.86
C THR A 214 6.75 -9.36 -20.41
N TRP A 215 7.86 -9.69 -19.73
CA TRP A 215 8.78 -10.74 -20.19
C TRP A 215 8.19 -12.16 -20.02
N PHE A 216 7.15 -12.29 -19.22
CA PHE A 216 6.46 -13.55 -18.96
C PHE A 216 5.13 -13.67 -19.70
N GLU A 217 4.70 -12.60 -20.41
CA GLU A 217 3.42 -12.59 -21.12
C GLU A 217 3.51 -13.27 -22.48
N HIS A 218 2.42 -13.97 -22.82
CA HIS A 218 2.23 -14.61 -24.11
C HIS A 218 1.15 -13.94 -24.94
N ASP A 219 1.20 -12.59 -25.05
CA ASP A 219 0.22 -11.80 -25.78
C ASP A 219 0.42 -11.95 -27.30
N PRO A 220 -0.53 -12.59 -28.02
CA PRO A 220 -0.44 -12.78 -29.46
C PRO A 220 -0.54 -11.46 -30.26
N SER A 221 -1.07 -10.39 -29.69
CA SER A 221 -1.14 -9.07 -30.33
C SER A 221 0.22 -8.38 -30.48
N VAL A 222 1.20 -8.81 -29.68
CA VAL A 222 2.57 -8.28 -29.74
C VAL A 222 3.33 -8.87 -30.94
N PRO A 223 4.04 -8.07 -31.75
CA PRO A 223 4.80 -8.55 -32.91
C PRO A 223 5.76 -9.71 -32.55
N ALA A 224 5.83 -10.72 -33.41
CA ALA A 224 6.60 -11.94 -33.17
C ALA A 224 8.07 -11.72 -32.74
N PRO A 225 8.85 -10.81 -33.34
CA PRO A 225 10.23 -10.55 -32.90
C PRO A 225 10.30 -10.04 -31.45
N LYS A 226 9.34 -9.19 -31.05
CA LYS A 226 9.26 -8.64 -29.69
C LYS A 226 8.82 -9.71 -28.68
N ARG A 227 7.87 -10.58 -29.02
CA ARG A 227 7.49 -11.73 -28.20
C ARG A 227 8.67 -12.67 -27.98
N PHE A 228 9.43 -12.95 -29.04
CA PHE A 228 10.63 -13.78 -28.93
C PHE A 228 11.66 -13.16 -27.97
N ALA A 229 11.94 -11.86 -28.11
CA ALA A 229 12.85 -11.15 -27.22
C ALA A 229 12.36 -11.16 -25.76
N TRP A 230 11.06 -10.99 -25.51
CA TRP A 230 10.47 -11.09 -24.17
C TRP A 230 10.62 -12.49 -23.58
N ARG A 231 10.34 -13.53 -24.37
CA ARG A 231 10.50 -14.93 -23.94
C ARG A 231 11.94 -15.25 -23.55
N VAL A 232 12.91 -14.80 -24.34
CA VAL A 232 14.35 -14.96 -24.00
C VAL A 232 14.69 -14.20 -22.73
N ALA A 233 14.23 -12.95 -22.59
CA ALA A 233 14.43 -12.16 -21.38
C ALA A 233 13.80 -12.83 -20.15
N GLY A 234 12.61 -13.40 -20.28
CA GLY A 234 11.94 -14.18 -19.22
C GLY A 234 12.73 -15.40 -18.80
N MET A 235 13.23 -16.19 -19.75
CA MET A 235 14.06 -17.37 -19.45
C MET A 235 15.35 -17.00 -18.69
N ILE A 236 15.98 -15.88 -19.03
CA ILE A 236 17.22 -15.42 -18.37
C ILE A 236 16.88 -14.81 -16.99
N SER A 237 15.80 -14.04 -16.90
CA SER A 237 15.44 -13.32 -15.66
C SER A 237 14.89 -14.24 -14.56
N LYS A 238 14.23 -15.34 -14.90
CA LYS A 238 13.61 -16.26 -13.95
C LYS A 238 14.60 -16.85 -12.92
N PRO A 239 15.74 -17.44 -13.31
CA PRO A 239 16.74 -17.93 -12.36
C PRO A 239 17.39 -16.79 -11.56
N LEU A 240 17.58 -15.63 -12.16
CA LEU A 240 18.13 -14.46 -11.47
C LEU A 240 17.16 -13.94 -10.40
N LEU A 241 15.87 -13.82 -10.74
CA LEU A 241 14.82 -13.41 -9.82
C LEU A 241 14.70 -14.41 -8.66
N ARG A 242 14.72 -15.72 -8.95
CA ARG A 242 14.74 -16.77 -7.92
C ARG A 242 15.92 -16.59 -6.96
N ARG A 243 17.12 -16.35 -7.48
CA ARG A 243 18.33 -16.14 -6.65
C ARG A 243 18.22 -14.86 -5.82
N GLN A 244 17.70 -13.76 -6.40
CA GLN A 244 17.50 -12.51 -5.69
C GLN A 244 16.47 -12.66 -4.54
N LEU A 245 15.32 -13.27 -4.81
CA LEU A 245 14.28 -13.50 -3.79
C LEU A 245 14.79 -14.44 -2.68
N GLY A 246 15.52 -15.50 -3.02
CA GLY A 246 16.13 -16.39 -2.03
C GLY A 246 17.12 -15.68 -1.10
N ARG A 247 17.96 -14.78 -1.64
CA ARG A 247 18.87 -13.96 -0.84
C ARG A 247 18.13 -12.98 0.06
N LEU A 248 17.05 -12.37 -0.44
CA LEU A 248 16.23 -11.45 0.34
C LEU A 248 15.50 -12.15 1.48
N ALA A 249 14.97 -13.34 1.23
CA ALA A 249 14.29 -14.15 2.23
C ALA A 249 15.20 -14.59 3.38
N SER A 250 16.44 -14.99 3.06
CA SER A 250 17.44 -15.41 4.06
C SER A 250 18.22 -14.26 4.72
N GLY A 251 18.21 -13.07 4.14
CA GLY A 251 19.00 -11.94 4.64
C GLY A 251 18.45 -11.34 5.94
N SER A 252 19.30 -10.64 6.69
CA SER A 252 19.04 -10.13 8.05
C SER A 252 18.42 -8.73 8.12
N ALA A 253 18.61 -7.86 7.12
CA ALA A 253 18.13 -6.48 7.15
C ALA A 253 16.63 -6.40 6.87
N TRP A 254 15.81 -6.27 7.91
CA TRP A 254 14.35 -6.12 7.83
C TRP A 254 13.92 -4.81 8.47
N HIS A 255 12.89 -4.17 7.93
CA HIS A 255 12.27 -2.99 8.53
C HIS A 255 11.17 -3.43 9.50
N LEU A 256 11.04 -2.69 10.58
CA LEU A 256 9.93 -2.77 11.52
C LEU A 256 9.93 -1.49 12.37
N SER A 257 8.79 -0.84 12.47
CA SER A 257 8.64 0.34 13.34
C SER A 257 8.72 -0.01 14.81
N ASP A 258 9.18 0.96 15.61
CA ASP A 258 9.04 0.89 17.06
C ASP A 258 7.57 0.71 17.46
N ARG A 259 7.29 -0.25 18.33
CA ARG A 259 5.91 -0.60 18.71
C ARG A 259 5.23 0.50 19.53
N ALA A 260 5.99 1.28 20.29
CA ALA A 260 5.46 2.44 21.00
C ALA A 260 5.09 3.56 20.02
N LEU A 261 5.87 3.75 18.95
CA LEU A 261 5.51 4.68 17.88
C LEU A 261 4.19 4.27 17.19
N VAL A 262 4.04 2.99 16.84
CA VAL A 262 2.80 2.46 16.23
C VAL A 262 1.60 2.71 17.15
N ALA A 263 1.70 2.36 18.43
CA ALA A 263 0.64 2.59 19.42
C ALA A 263 0.28 4.07 19.56
N ARG A 264 1.28 4.95 19.59
CA ARG A 264 1.07 6.41 19.64
C ARG A 264 0.33 6.92 18.39
N LYS A 265 0.73 6.47 17.20
CA LYS A 265 0.06 6.87 15.94
C LYS A 265 -1.39 6.42 15.89
N ILE A 266 -1.69 5.21 16.38
CA ILE A 266 -3.08 4.72 16.50
C ILE A 266 -3.86 5.60 17.47
N ALA A 267 -3.31 5.93 18.63
CA ALA A 267 -3.96 6.81 19.61
C ALA A 267 -4.24 8.22 19.04
N GLU A 268 -3.27 8.81 18.33
CA GLU A 268 -3.43 10.10 17.65
C GLU A 268 -4.57 10.07 16.61
N ILE A 269 -4.69 8.99 15.83
CA ILE A 269 -5.78 8.83 14.85
C ILE A 269 -7.13 8.69 15.57
N LYS A 270 -7.21 7.89 16.64
CA LYS A 270 -8.45 7.72 17.42
C LYS A 270 -8.92 9.05 18.02
N GLU A 271 -8.02 9.84 18.55
CA GLU A 271 -8.33 11.17 19.08
C GLU A 271 -8.86 12.11 17.98
N GLU A 272 -8.20 12.13 16.82
CA GLU A 272 -8.61 12.95 15.69
C GLU A 272 -9.98 12.53 15.14
N LEU A 273 -10.24 11.23 15.03
CA LEU A 273 -11.54 10.71 14.62
C LEU A 273 -12.65 11.06 15.63
N ASN A 274 -12.38 11.01 16.94
CA ASN A 274 -13.34 11.39 17.95
C ASN A 274 -13.69 12.89 17.87
N ARG A 275 -12.70 13.77 17.70
CA ARG A 275 -12.95 15.20 17.47
C ARG A 275 -13.80 15.44 16.22
N PHE A 276 -13.44 14.79 15.14
CA PHE A 276 -14.15 14.89 13.88
C PHE A 276 -15.61 14.44 13.98
N LYS A 277 -15.90 13.33 14.67
CA LYS A 277 -17.28 12.86 14.91
C LYS A 277 -18.12 13.86 15.72
N GLN A 278 -17.53 14.47 16.75
CA GLN A 278 -18.20 15.50 17.52
C GLN A 278 -18.56 16.72 16.68
N GLU A 279 -17.66 17.13 15.80
CA GLU A 279 -17.87 18.29 14.92
C GLU A 279 -18.94 18.07 13.84
N ILE A 280 -19.07 16.86 13.30
CA ILE A 280 -20.12 16.54 12.30
C ILE A 280 -21.47 16.25 12.93
N ALA A 281 -21.52 15.97 14.24
CA ALA A 281 -22.76 15.75 15.00
C ALA A 281 -23.35 17.07 15.55
N ALA A 282 -22.56 18.14 15.60
CA ALA A 282 -22.95 19.47 16.05
C ALA A 282 -23.55 20.32 14.92
#